data_a2135991d5be8eda2d403cadf7b8172e
#
_entry.id   a2135991d5be8eda2d403cadf7b8172e
#
_cell.length_a   1.000
_cell.length_b   1.000
_cell.length_c   1.000
_cell.angle_alpha   90.00
_cell.angle_beta   90.00
_cell.angle_gamma   90.00
#
_symmetry.space_group_name_H-M   'P 1'
#
loop_
_entity.id
_entity.type
_entity.pdbx_description
1 polymer ?
#
loop_
_entity_poly.entity_id
_entity_poly.type
_entity_poly.pdbx_seq_one_letter_code
_entity_poly.pdbx_strand_id
1 'polypeptide(L)'
;DVYKRQNIPKAFTPYKEVLDVYDQGLELPDDVTIIWPDDNYGYMKRLSSPKEQKRSGRSGVYYHSSYLGKPHDHLWMNTTSPTLMYEELRKAYDLTADRIWLLNAGDIKSCEFAVDYFLTMAFDIDSFNFERAADYRTEWLCGMLGNDYRNEYQDVINSFYKLAFARKPEFM
;
A
#
# COMPACT_ATOMS: atom_id res chain seq x y z
N ASP A 1 -19.39 26.12 -13.57
CA ASP A 1 -19.86 25.18 -14.59
C ASP A 1 -20.48 23.95 -13.93
N VAL A 2 -21.78 24.09 -13.54
CA VAL A 2 -22.51 23.08 -12.73
C VAL A 2 -22.65 21.73 -13.48
N TYR A 3 -22.65 21.76 -14.79
CA TYR A 3 -22.87 20.59 -15.65
C TYR A 3 -21.64 19.66 -15.76
N LYS A 4 -20.44 20.15 -15.47
CA LYS A 4 -19.21 19.32 -15.49
C LYS A 4 -18.97 18.52 -14.22
N ARG A 5 -19.69 18.83 -13.13
CA ARG A 5 -19.53 18.12 -11.83
C ARG A 5 -20.01 16.67 -11.86
N GLN A 6 -20.85 16.30 -12.81
CA GLN A 6 -21.38 14.93 -12.93
C GLN A 6 -20.30 13.91 -13.39
N ASN A 7 -19.23 14.39 -14.05
CA ASN A 7 -18.14 13.55 -14.56
C ASN A 7 -16.90 13.58 -13.66
N ILE A 8 -16.96 14.21 -12.48
CA ILE A 8 -15.84 14.20 -11.53
C ILE A 8 -15.83 12.86 -10.82
N PRO A 9 -14.70 12.13 -10.82
CA PRO A 9 -14.58 10.90 -10.05
C PRO A 9 -14.87 11.15 -8.57
N LYS A 10 -15.69 10.28 -7.98
CA LYS A 10 -16.08 10.34 -6.57
C LYS A 10 -15.40 9.19 -5.85
N ALA A 11 -14.84 9.45 -4.69
CA ALA A 11 -14.22 8.45 -3.86
C ALA A 11 -14.78 8.49 -2.44
N PHE A 12 -14.84 7.32 -1.81
CA PHE A 12 -15.22 7.15 -0.43
C PHE A 12 -14.22 6.23 0.27
N THR A 13 -13.65 6.68 1.37
CA THR A 13 -12.67 5.93 2.15
C THR A 13 -13.28 5.52 3.49
N PRO A 14 -13.70 4.25 3.67
CA PRO A 14 -14.19 3.73 4.94
C PRO A 14 -13.02 3.48 5.90
N TYR A 15 -12.50 4.54 6.52
CA TYR A 15 -11.34 4.48 7.39
C TYR A 15 -11.75 4.50 8.87
N LYS A 16 -11.15 3.61 9.67
CA LYS A 16 -11.42 3.46 11.11
C LYS A 16 -12.92 3.27 11.39
N GLU A 17 -13.50 4.13 12.25
CA GLU A 17 -14.91 4.10 12.62
C GLU A 17 -15.89 4.23 11.46
N VAL A 18 -15.46 4.83 10.35
CA VAL A 18 -16.30 4.94 9.14
C VAL A 18 -16.53 3.58 8.48
N LEU A 19 -15.60 2.62 8.65
CA LEU A 19 -15.76 1.27 8.17
C LEU A 19 -16.93 0.56 8.86
N ASP A 20 -17.08 0.75 10.18
CA ASP A 20 -18.19 0.17 10.93
C ASP A 20 -19.54 0.70 10.45
N VAL A 21 -19.62 2.01 10.14
CA VAL A 21 -20.84 2.63 9.58
C VAL A 21 -21.13 2.06 8.18
N TYR A 22 -20.08 1.87 7.36
CA TYR A 22 -20.25 1.29 6.03
C TYR A 22 -20.75 -0.17 6.11
N ASP A 23 -20.15 -0.99 6.95
CA ASP A 23 -20.49 -2.40 7.11
C ASP A 23 -21.89 -2.59 7.78
N GLN A 24 -22.40 -1.58 8.50
CA GLN A 24 -23.79 -1.53 9.00
C GLN A 24 -24.84 -1.23 7.92
N GLY A 25 -24.42 -1.04 6.67
CA GLY A 25 -25.33 -0.92 5.53
C GLY A 25 -25.44 0.49 4.95
N LEU A 26 -24.44 1.35 5.10
CA LEU A 26 -24.39 2.61 4.38
C LEU A 26 -24.39 2.35 2.87
N GLU A 27 -25.42 2.81 2.20
CA GLU A 27 -25.53 2.69 0.74
C GLU A 27 -24.78 3.82 0.04
N LEU A 28 -23.96 3.45 -0.92
CA LEU A 28 -23.23 4.38 -1.78
C LEU A 28 -23.72 4.26 -3.22
N PRO A 29 -23.80 5.39 -3.97
CA PRO A 29 -24.04 5.34 -5.41
C PRO A 29 -23.02 4.41 -6.11
N ASP A 30 -23.45 3.67 -7.11
CA ASP A 30 -22.66 2.61 -7.74
C ASP A 30 -21.38 3.14 -8.41
N ASP A 31 -21.38 4.41 -8.85
CA ASP A 31 -20.26 5.10 -9.49
C ASP A 31 -19.18 5.64 -8.52
N VAL A 32 -19.38 5.52 -7.21
CA VAL A 32 -18.40 5.92 -6.21
C VAL A 32 -17.33 4.86 -6.07
N THR A 33 -16.06 5.22 -6.22
CA THR A 33 -14.91 4.35 -5.96
C THR A 33 -14.72 4.18 -4.44
N ILE A 34 -14.69 2.93 -3.97
CA ILE A 34 -14.39 2.65 -2.55
C ILE A 34 -12.88 2.49 -2.39
N ILE A 35 -12.28 3.29 -1.51
CA ILE A 35 -10.84 3.23 -1.24
C ILE A 35 -10.62 2.48 0.06
N TRP A 36 -10.12 1.25 -0.02
CA TRP A 36 -9.87 0.39 1.13
C TRP A 36 -8.57 0.79 1.83
N PRO A 37 -8.60 1.13 3.12
CA PRO A 37 -7.39 1.37 3.90
C PRO A 37 -6.76 0.04 4.35
N ASP A 38 -5.44 0.07 4.57
CA ASP A 38 -4.77 -0.95 5.36
C ASP A 38 -5.03 -0.74 6.87
N ASP A 39 -4.46 -1.60 7.71
CA ASP A 39 -4.52 -1.49 9.17
C ASP A 39 -3.49 -0.52 9.76
N ASN A 40 -2.90 0.34 8.96
CA ASN A 40 -1.78 1.25 9.25
C ASN A 40 -0.41 0.57 9.41
N TYR A 41 -0.34 -0.76 9.27
CA TYR A 41 0.89 -1.56 9.36
C TYR A 41 1.12 -2.43 8.12
N GLY A 42 0.39 -2.15 7.05
CA GLY A 42 0.59 -2.78 5.74
C GLY A 42 -0.31 -3.99 5.46
N TYR A 43 -1.29 -4.32 6.30
CA TYR A 43 -2.22 -5.42 6.06
C TYR A 43 -3.59 -4.92 5.63
N MET A 44 -4.08 -5.39 4.48
CA MET A 44 -5.42 -5.08 3.98
C MET A 44 -6.47 -5.96 4.67
N LYS A 45 -7.06 -5.46 5.74
CA LYS A 45 -8.05 -6.22 6.56
C LYS A 45 -9.42 -6.33 5.89
N ARG A 46 -9.80 -5.39 5.04
CA ARG A 46 -11.08 -5.33 4.33
C ARG A 46 -10.84 -5.00 2.87
N LEU A 47 -11.39 -5.81 1.99
CA LEU A 47 -11.35 -5.63 0.54
C LEU A 47 -12.76 -5.86 -0.04
N SER A 48 -12.93 -5.58 -1.33
CA SER A 48 -14.21 -5.68 -2.01
C SER A 48 -14.79 -7.11 -1.96
N SER A 49 -15.96 -7.25 -1.38
CA SER A 49 -16.77 -8.47 -1.45
C SER A 49 -17.21 -8.75 -2.90
N PRO A 50 -17.67 -9.97 -3.23
CA PRO A 50 -18.15 -10.28 -4.59
C PRO A 50 -19.29 -9.37 -5.09
N LYS A 51 -20.08 -8.79 -4.19
CA LYS A 51 -21.10 -7.80 -4.54
C LYS A 51 -20.45 -6.46 -4.90
N GLU A 52 -19.50 -6.00 -4.10
CA GLU A 52 -18.80 -4.74 -4.29
C GLU A 52 -17.90 -4.75 -5.53
N GLN A 53 -17.31 -5.88 -5.89
CA GLN A 53 -16.52 -6.04 -7.12
C GLN A 53 -17.31 -5.78 -8.40
N LYS A 54 -18.65 -5.86 -8.34
CA LYS A 54 -19.55 -5.61 -9.49
C LYS A 54 -19.88 -4.13 -9.67
N ARG A 55 -19.49 -3.28 -8.74
CA ARG A 55 -19.76 -1.82 -8.80
C ARG A 55 -19.02 -1.19 -9.98
N SER A 56 -19.66 -0.24 -10.65
CA SER A 56 -19.05 0.51 -11.76
C SER A 56 -17.92 1.43 -11.28
N GLY A 57 -18.00 1.94 -10.03
CA GLY A 57 -16.95 2.72 -9.39
C GLY A 57 -15.72 1.93 -9.03
N ARG A 58 -15.79 0.57 -8.98
CA ARG A 58 -14.69 -0.32 -8.56
C ARG A 58 -14.11 0.09 -7.21
N SER A 59 -12.84 -0.21 -6.97
CA SER A 59 -12.19 0.19 -5.73
C SER A 59 -10.74 0.65 -5.92
N GLY A 60 -10.14 1.10 -4.84
CA GLY A 60 -8.76 1.50 -4.75
C GLY A 60 -8.20 1.16 -3.37
N VAL A 61 -6.97 1.60 -3.10
CA VAL A 61 -6.28 1.38 -1.84
C VAL A 61 -5.81 2.69 -1.22
N TYR A 62 -5.77 2.72 0.11
CA TYR A 62 -5.06 3.72 0.90
C TYR A 62 -4.07 2.98 1.81
N TYR A 63 -2.80 3.00 1.41
CA TYR A 63 -1.74 2.22 2.03
C TYR A 63 -0.80 3.10 2.85
N HIS A 64 -0.28 2.59 3.97
CA HIS A 64 0.63 3.31 4.84
C HIS A 64 2.03 2.68 4.80
N SER A 65 3.00 3.37 4.17
CA SER A 65 4.41 3.07 4.37
C SER A 65 4.98 3.77 5.60
N SER A 66 4.25 4.76 6.11
CA SER A 66 4.53 5.53 7.32
C SER A 66 3.21 5.84 8.02
N TYR A 67 3.21 5.80 9.35
CA TYR A 67 2.01 6.08 10.14
C TYR A 67 2.35 6.84 11.41
N LEU A 68 1.63 7.95 11.65
CA LEU A 68 1.68 8.73 12.88
C LEU A 68 0.38 8.52 13.64
N GLY A 69 0.41 7.86 14.80
CA GLY A 69 -0.78 7.64 15.59
C GLY A 69 -0.68 6.48 16.59
N LYS A 70 -1.81 6.19 17.23
CA LYS A 70 -1.93 5.10 18.20
C LYS A 70 -2.21 3.78 17.47
N PRO A 71 -1.74 2.62 18.00
CA PRO A 71 -0.99 2.46 19.28
C PRO A 71 0.46 2.88 19.23
N HIS A 72 1.11 2.85 18.06
CA HIS A 72 2.52 3.22 17.86
C HIS A 72 2.73 3.86 16.51
N ASP A 73 3.66 4.80 16.44
CA ASP A 73 4.12 5.41 15.20
C ASP A 73 5.14 4.52 14.48
N HIS A 74 5.14 4.57 13.13
CA HIS A 74 6.26 4.11 12.30
C HIS A 74 6.46 5.13 11.19
N LEU A 75 7.52 5.94 11.29
CA LEU A 75 7.62 7.18 10.51
C LEU A 75 8.64 7.11 9.38
N TRP A 76 9.81 6.48 9.60
CA TRP A 76 10.92 6.66 8.66
C TRP A 76 11.77 5.41 8.39
N MET A 77 11.61 4.34 9.13
CA MET A 77 12.51 3.18 9.04
C MET A 77 12.18 2.19 7.93
N ASN A 78 11.14 2.40 7.15
CA ASN A 78 10.71 1.51 6.06
C ASN A 78 10.62 0.04 6.51
N THR A 79 10.00 -0.21 7.66
CA THR A 79 9.94 -1.55 8.29
C THR A 79 8.90 -2.47 7.69
N THR A 80 8.06 -1.98 6.76
CA THR A 80 7.14 -2.80 5.99
C THR A 80 7.91 -3.48 4.86
N SER A 81 7.92 -4.82 4.87
CA SER A 81 8.64 -5.60 3.86
C SER A 81 8.06 -5.38 2.45
N PRO A 82 8.90 -5.26 1.42
CA PRO A 82 8.44 -5.19 0.03
C PRO A 82 7.57 -6.39 -0.38
N THR A 83 7.89 -7.58 0.10
CA THR A 83 7.10 -8.79 -0.18
C THR A 83 5.72 -8.73 0.47
N LEU A 84 5.58 -8.21 1.69
CA LEU A 84 4.29 -7.98 2.32
C LEU A 84 3.48 -6.93 1.54
N MET A 85 4.11 -5.81 1.18
CA MET A 85 3.44 -4.78 0.40
C MET A 85 2.94 -5.34 -0.94
N TYR A 86 3.76 -6.12 -1.64
CA TYR A 86 3.36 -6.77 -2.89
C TYR A 86 2.17 -7.74 -2.68
N GLU A 87 2.26 -8.62 -1.69
CA GLU A 87 1.19 -9.58 -1.39
C GLU A 87 -0.16 -8.90 -1.15
N GLU A 88 -0.17 -7.89 -0.29
CA GLU A 88 -1.39 -7.19 0.09
C GLU A 88 -1.97 -6.34 -1.04
N LEU A 89 -1.11 -5.67 -1.81
CA LEU A 89 -1.53 -4.84 -2.94
C LEU A 89 -1.95 -5.72 -4.15
N ARG A 90 -1.26 -6.83 -4.40
CA ARG A 90 -1.67 -7.81 -5.43
C ARG A 90 -3.05 -8.39 -5.11
N LYS A 91 -3.26 -8.82 -3.88
CA LYS A 91 -4.57 -9.29 -3.41
C LYS A 91 -5.66 -8.22 -3.58
N ALA A 92 -5.36 -6.97 -3.26
CA ALA A 92 -6.30 -5.87 -3.44
C ALA A 92 -6.64 -5.64 -4.91
N TYR A 93 -5.63 -5.62 -5.78
CA TYR A 93 -5.80 -5.45 -7.22
C TYR A 93 -6.66 -6.57 -7.83
N ASP A 94 -6.40 -7.82 -7.48
CA ASP A 94 -7.17 -8.98 -7.94
C ASP A 94 -8.63 -8.93 -7.50
N LEU A 95 -8.94 -8.19 -6.42
CA LEU A 95 -10.29 -7.92 -5.92
C LEU A 95 -10.82 -6.54 -6.36
N THR A 96 -10.37 -6.05 -7.52
CA THR A 96 -10.83 -4.85 -8.21
C THR A 96 -10.36 -3.49 -7.65
N ALA A 97 -9.34 -3.47 -6.80
CA ALA A 97 -8.75 -2.22 -6.34
C ALA A 97 -7.73 -1.65 -7.33
N ASP A 98 -8.22 -1.25 -8.52
CA ASP A 98 -7.42 -0.82 -9.66
C ASP A 98 -7.66 0.65 -10.08
N ARG A 99 -8.51 1.40 -9.35
CA ARG A 99 -8.88 2.76 -9.76
C ARG A 99 -8.00 3.84 -9.18
N ILE A 100 -7.74 3.79 -7.90
CA ILE A 100 -7.01 4.82 -7.17
C ILE A 100 -6.12 4.13 -6.14
N TRP A 101 -4.83 4.40 -6.21
CA TRP A 101 -3.88 3.96 -5.20
C TRP A 101 -3.29 5.18 -4.50
N LEU A 102 -3.52 5.28 -3.21
CA LEU A 102 -3.01 6.35 -2.35
C LEU A 102 -1.98 5.78 -1.40
N LEU A 103 -0.84 6.46 -1.29
CA LEU A 103 0.21 6.14 -0.34
C LEU A 103 0.32 7.24 0.72
N ASN A 104 0.22 6.85 1.98
CA ASN A 104 0.68 7.69 3.08
C ASN A 104 2.17 7.40 3.32
N ALA A 105 3.01 8.32 2.89
CA ALA A 105 4.46 8.18 2.97
C ALA A 105 5.08 8.94 4.16
N GLY A 106 4.31 9.79 4.82
CA GLY A 106 4.86 10.74 5.79
C GLY A 106 5.85 11.68 5.12
N ASP A 107 7.06 11.79 5.67
CA ASP A 107 8.13 12.54 5.04
C ASP A 107 8.73 11.75 3.86
N ILE A 108 8.84 12.38 2.70
CA ILE A 108 9.36 11.74 1.49
C ILE A 108 10.83 11.35 1.69
N LYS A 109 11.60 12.25 2.29
CA LYS A 109 13.02 12.00 2.57
C LYS A 109 13.16 10.79 3.46
N SER A 110 13.88 9.92 3.50
CA SER A 110 14.00 8.64 4.19
C SER A 110 12.98 7.55 3.77
N CYS A 111 11.87 7.91 3.11
CA CYS A 111 10.88 6.95 2.61
C CYS A 111 10.90 6.79 1.09
N GLU A 112 11.91 7.31 0.40
CA GLU A 112 12.03 7.32 -1.07
C GLU A 112 11.87 5.92 -1.66
N PHE A 113 12.47 4.92 -1.03
CA PHE A 113 12.34 3.54 -1.46
C PHE A 113 10.89 3.06 -1.46
N ALA A 114 10.15 3.29 -0.37
CA ALA A 114 8.76 2.83 -0.26
C ALA A 114 7.86 3.55 -1.26
N VAL A 115 8.11 4.84 -1.51
CA VAL A 115 7.40 5.63 -2.52
C VAL A 115 7.67 5.10 -3.92
N ASP A 116 8.94 4.90 -4.28
CA ASP A 116 9.34 4.38 -5.59
C ASP A 116 8.74 2.98 -5.83
N TYR A 117 8.86 2.09 -4.86
CA TYR A 117 8.35 0.73 -4.95
C TYR A 117 6.82 0.69 -5.11
N PHE A 118 6.09 1.46 -4.29
CA PHE A 118 4.63 1.53 -4.37
C PHE A 118 4.17 2.09 -5.71
N LEU A 119 4.76 3.19 -6.18
CA LEU A 119 4.37 3.83 -7.43
C LEU A 119 4.72 2.97 -8.64
N THR A 120 5.84 2.25 -8.61
CA THR A 120 6.21 1.32 -9.68
C THR A 120 5.20 0.16 -9.77
N MET A 121 4.78 -0.40 -8.62
CA MET A 121 3.70 -1.40 -8.61
C MET A 121 2.36 -0.82 -9.08
N ALA A 122 2.01 0.40 -8.66
CA ALA A 122 0.78 1.04 -9.08
C ALA A 122 0.74 1.31 -10.59
N PHE A 123 1.89 1.53 -11.22
CA PHE A 123 2.01 1.70 -12.65
C PHE A 123 1.87 0.37 -13.42
N ASP A 124 2.51 -0.69 -12.94
CA ASP A 124 2.49 -2.01 -13.60
C ASP A 124 2.68 -3.14 -12.57
N ILE A 125 1.61 -3.52 -11.90
CA ILE A 125 1.65 -4.59 -10.90
C ILE A 125 1.88 -5.97 -11.52
N ASP A 126 1.51 -6.16 -12.77
CA ASP A 126 1.67 -7.45 -13.47
C ASP A 126 3.14 -7.75 -13.81
N SER A 127 4.00 -6.74 -13.80
CA SER A 127 5.45 -6.92 -13.89
C SER A 127 6.10 -7.45 -12.61
N PHE A 128 5.36 -7.53 -11.49
CA PHE A 128 5.86 -8.01 -10.20
C PHE A 128 5.48 -9.47 -9.94
N ASN A 129 6.38 -10.13 -9.23
CA ASN A 129 6.18 -11.41 -8.56
C ASN A 129 6.91 -11.38 -7.22
N PHE A 130 6.84 -12.45 -6.42
CA PHE A 130 7.50 -12.48 -5.11
C PHE A 130 9.03 -12.37 -5.19
N GLU A 131 9.65 -12.91 -6.23
CA GLU A 131 11.11 -12.84 -6.44
C GLU A 131 11.53 -11.39 -6.70
N ARG A 132 10.87 -10.72 -7.66
CA ARG A 132 11.13 -9.30 -7.94
C ARG A 132 10.84 -8.42 -6.71
N ALA A 133 9.77 -8.70 -5.99
CA ALA A 133 9.42 -7.96 -4.77
C ALA A 133 10.51 -8.10 -3.69
N ALA A 134 11.09 -9.31 -3.53
CA ALA A 134 12.17 -9.54 -2.58
C ALA A 134 13.47 -8.82 -2.96
N ASP A 135 13.81 -8.80 -4.25
CA ASP A 135 15.06 -8.24 -4.74
C ASP A 135 15.03 -6.73 -5.01
N TYR A 136 13.86 -6.15 -5.14
CA TYR A 136 13.69 -4.76 -5.60
C TYR A 136 14.50 -3.76 -4.79
N ARG A 137 14.55 -3.89 -3.46
CA ARG A 137 15.33 -2.96 -2.63
C ARG A 137 16.82 -3.10 -2.83
N THR A 138 17.31 -4.31 -3.08
CA THR A 138 18.72 -4.54 -3.43
C THR A 138 19.04 -3.90 -4.78
N GLU A 139 18.16 -4.06 -5.77
CA GLU A 139 18.31 -3.43 -7.08
C GLU A 139 18.28 -1.91 -6.99
N TRP A 140 17.38 -1.36 -6.20
CA TRP A 140 17.29 0.07 -5.94
C TRP A 140 18.57 0.62 -5.31
N LEU A 141 19.15 -0.08 -4.32
CA LEU A 141 20.45 0.28 -3.72
C LEU A 141 21.58 0.19 -4.74
N CYS A 142 21.63 -0.86 -5.56
CA CYS A 142 22.61 -1.00 -6.62
C CYS A 142 22.53 0.15 -7.65
N GLY A 143 21.33 0.61 -7.96
CA GLY A 143 21.11 1.77 -8.82
C GLY A 143 21.69 3.07 -8.27
N MET A 144 21.72 3.22 -6.94
CA MET A 144 22.25 4.42 -6.28
C MET A 144 23.73 4.32 -5.92
N LEU A 145 24.19 3.14 -5.50
CA LEU A 145 25.50 2.95 -4.86
C LEU A 145 26.47 2.11 -5.71
N GLY A 146 26.00 1.55 -6.83
CA GLY A 146 26.78 0.63 -7.67
C GLY A 146 26.57 -0.84 -7.30
N ASN A 147 27.09 -1.75 -8.17
CA ASN A 147 26.84 -3.18 -8.05
C ASN A 147 27.93 -3.94 -7.27
N ASP A 148 29.02 -3.29 -6.90
CA ASP A 148 30.22 -3.95 -6.35
C ASP A 148 29.93 -4.73 -5.05
N TYR A 149 28.88 -4.30 -4.31
CA TYR A 149 28.48 -4.88 -3.02
C TYR A 149 27.05 -5.43 -3.06
N ARG A 150 26.58 -5.92 -4.23
CA ARG A 150 25.20 -6.40 -4.37
C ARG A 150 24.83 -7.50 -3.36
N ASN A 151 25.74 -8.45 -3.13
CA ASN A 151 25.49 -9.57 -2.22
C ASN A 151 25.37 -9.09 -0.78
N GLU A 152 26.24 -8.17 -0.37
CA GLU A 152 26.23 -7.56 0.97
C GLU A 152 24.94 -6.75 1.17
N TYR A 153 24.49 -6.00 0.17
CA TYR A 153 23.20 -5.31 0.24
C TYR A 153 22.06 -6.30 0.45
N GLN A 154 22.05 -7.41 -0.31
CA GLN A 154 21.03 -8.45 -0.18
C GLN A 154 21.01 -9.04 1.22
N ASP A 155 22.17 -9.39 1.78
CA ASP A 155 22.29 -9.97 3.12
C ASP A 155 21.81 -9.01 4.20
N VAL A 156 22.20 -7.74 4.10
CA VAL A 156 21.75 -6.69 5.04
C VAL A 156 20.24 -6.49 4.97
N ILE A 157 19.68 -6.37 3.76
CA ILE A 157 18.25 -6.16 3.53
C ILE A 157 17.43 -7.35 4.04
N ASN A 158 17.86 -8.57 3.74
CA ASN A 158 17.19 -9.77 4.21
C ASN A 158 17.20 -9.85 5.75
N SER A 159 18.33 -9.54 6.36
CA SER A 159 18.45 -9.50 7.83
C SER A 159 17.58 -8.42 8.44
N PHE A 160 17.57 -7.22 7.86
CA PHE A 160 16.75 -6.11 8.31
C PHE A 160 15.25 -6.48 8.31
N TYR A 161 14.71 -6.98 7.19
CA TYR A 161 13.28 -7.30 7.13
C TYR A 161 12.92 -8.53 7.97
N LYS A 162 13.82 -9.50 8.10
CA LYS A 162 13.62 -10.64 9.01
C LYS A 162 13.46 -10.17 10.47
N LEU A 163 14.29 -9.24 10.90
CA LEU A 163 14.23 -8.68 12.24
C LEU A 163 13.00 -7.78 12.42
N ALA A 164 12.73 -6.88 11.46
CA ALA A 164 11.60 -5.99 11.50
C ALA A 164 10.24 -6.73 11.44
N PHE A 165 10.20 -7.90 10.81
CA PHE A 165 9.02 -8.76 10.81
C PHE A 165 8.83 -9.46 12.16
N ALA A 166 9.92 -9.95 12.77
CA ALA A 166 9.85 -10.56 14.11
C ALA A 166 9.40 -9.55 15.18
N ARG A 167 9.92 -8.34 15.13
CA ARG A 167 9.51 -7.21 15.97
C ARG A 167 9.92 -5.90 15.32
N LYS A 168 8.94 -5.00 15.10
CA LYS A 168 9.24 -3.65 14.61
C LYS A 168 10.04 -2.87 15.66
N PRO A 169 11.02 -2.05 15.25
CA PRO A 169 11.82 -1.22 16.17
C PRO A 169 10.97 -0.33 17.06
N GLU A 170 9.84 0.14 16.58
CA GLU A 170 8.91 1.01 17.31
C GLU A 170 8.28 0.30 18.53
N PHE A 171 8.38 -1.03 18.62
CA PHE A 171 7.89 -1.83 19.74
C PHE A 171 9.00 -2.29 20.68
N MET A 172 10.24 -1.83 20.48
CA MET A 172 11.35 -2.08 21.38
C MET A 172 11.43 -0.96 22.42
#